data_499521ba0b24e05fa6da4d60da914db4
#
_entry.id   499521ba0b24e05fa6da4d60da914db4
#
_cell.length_a   1.000
_cell.length_b   1.000
_cell.length_c   1.000
_cell.angle_alpha   90.00
_cell.angle_beta   90.00
_cell.angle_gamma   90.00
#
_symmetry.space_group_name_H-M   'P 1'
#
loop_
_entity.id
_entity.type
_entity.pdbx_description
1 polymer ?
#
loop_
_entity_poly.entity_id
_entity_poly.type
_entity_poly.pdbx_seq_one_letter_code
_entity_poly.pdbx_strand_id
1 'polypeptide(L)'
;MRVTVAGSGDAFGSGGRFQTCIALAPDPASPPTVLLDCGATSLTALRQQEIDTNAVDTVIVSHLHGDHFGGLPFLVLDGQFRRRTRDLTVVGPAGTQDRLEQTMEALYPGSSTAQRRFGVRVVEHLERRTLELDGLRVTPFEVRHASGAPAYALRVDTPDGSVAYSGDTEWTDALLDAADGVDLFLCEGYSAAPVRWHVDLDALGRHRDRLTCRQLLLTHLSPSALASDLTGWSVAHDGLHLDLP
;
A
#
# COMPACT_ATOMS: atom_id res chain seq x y z
N MET A 1 -9.93 -9.80 10.20
CA MET A 1 -9.30 -8.54 9.70
C MET A 1 -10.23 -7.84 8.72
N ARG A 2 -10.36 -6.49 8.76
CA ARG A 2 -11.05 -5.71 7.70
C ARG A 2 -10.04 -5.00 6.81
N VAL A 3 -10.23 -5.10 5.49
CA VAL A 3 -9.46 -4.39 4.47
C VAL A 3 -10.36 -3.35 3.82
N THR A 4 -9.92 -2.10 3.76
CA THR A 4 -10.60 -1.02 3.05
C THR A 4 -9.68 -0.48 1.97
N VAL A 5 -10.09 -0.56 0.73
CA VAL A 5 -9.35 0.03 -0.39
C VAL A 5 -9.76 1.50 -0.47
N ALA A 6 -9.02 2.39 0.20
CA ALA A 6 -9.29 3.82 0.18
C ALA A 6 -8.93 4.44 -1.18
N GLY A 7 -7.85 3.96 -1.81
CA GLY A 7 -7.42 4.32 -3.14
C GLY A 7 -6.95 3.10 -3.92
N SER A 8 -7.52 2.88 -5.10
CA SER A 8 -7.28 1.72 -5.97
C SER A 8 -6.62 2.08 -7.31
N GLY A 9 -6.31 3.36 -7.53
CA GLY A 9 -5.82 3.88 -8.80
C GLY A 9 -4.31 3.82 -8.94
N ASP A 10 -3.88 4.06 -10.17
CA ASP A 10 -2.50 4.23 -10.57
C ASP A 10 -1.96 5.64 -10.25
N ALA A 11 -0.73 5.92 -10.69
CA ALA A 11 -0.05 7.20 -10.49
C ALA A 11 -0.84 8.42 -11.01
N PHE A 12 -1.68 8.22 -12.01
CA PHE A 12 -2.36 9.29 -12.75
C PHE A 12 -3.86 9.39 -12.44
N GLY A 13 -4.37 8.56 -11.53
CA GLY A 13 -5.78 8.56 -11.14
C GLY A 13 -6.70 8.06 -12.25
N SER A 14 -6.27 7.05 -12.98
CA SER A 14 -7.04 6.44 -14.08
C SER A 14 -8.43 6.00 -13.62
N GLY A 15 -9.44 6.36 -14.39
CA GLY A 15 -10.84 6.11 -14.05
C GLY A 15 -11.38 6.98 -12.91
N GLY A 16 -10.69 8.09 -12.54
CA GLY A 16 -11.07 8.97 -11.45
C GLY A 16 -10.78 8.42 -10.06
N ARG A 17 -9.91 7.40 -9.96
CA ARG A 17 -9.56 6.70 -8.72
C ARG A 17 -8.46 7.43 -7.95
N PHE A 18 -8.49 7.32 -6.64
CA PHE A 18 -7.40 7.78 -5.80
C PHE A 18 -6.18 6.85 -5.92
N GLN A 19 -4.98 7.43 -5.78
CA GLN A 19 -3.73 6.70 -5.75
C GLN A 19 -3.71 5.69 -4.60
N THR A 20 -2.85 4.67 -4.71
CA THR A 20 -2.87 3.52 -3.82
C THR A 20 -2.84 3.88 -2.34
N CYS A 21 -3.85 3.40 -1.63
CA CYS A 21 -3.97 3.47 -0.18
C CYS A 21 -4.91 2.36 0.30
N ILE A 22 -4.39 1.39 1.02
CA ILE A 22 -5.16 0.27 1.54
C ILE A 22 -5.12 0.32 3.07
N ALA A 23 -6.27 0.51 3.69
CA ALA A 23 -6.38 0.61 5.13
C ALA A 23 -6.76 -0.74 5.74
N LEU A 24 -6.02 -1.16 6.77
CA LEU A 24 -6.25 -2.41 7.47
C LEU A 24 -6.70 -2.13 8.91
N ALA A 25 -7.78 -2.77 9.31
CA ALA A 25 -8.20 -2.91 10.69
C ALA A 25 -7.95 -4.36 11.13
N PRO A 26 -6.92 -4.63 11.97
CA PRO A 26 -6.67 -5.99 12.45
C PRO A 26 -7.90 -6.61 13.11
N ASP A 27 -8.62 -5.86 13.91
CA ASP A 27 -9.94 -6.21 14.41
C ASP A 27 -11.02 -5.50 13.56
N PRO A 28 -11.94 -6.26 12.89
CA PRO A 28 -12.98 -5.67 12.05
C PRO A 28 -13.95 -4.71 12.78
N ALA A 29 -14.04 -4.80 14.09
CA ALA A 29 -14.87 -3.91 14.93
C ALA A 29 -14.18 -2.59 15.28
N SER A 30 -12.87 -2.49 15.00
CA SER A 30 -12.03 -1.33 15.31
C SER A 30 -11.78 -0.47 14.07
N PRO A 31 -11.42 0.82 14.24
CA PRO A 31 -10.99 1.63 13.10
C PRO A 31 -9.68 1.11 12.52
N PRO A 32 -9.42 1.35 11.22
CA PRO A 32 -8.13 1.03 10.60
C PRO A 32 -6.97 1.73 11.32
N THR A 33 -5.92 0.98 11.60
CA THR A 33 -4.70 1.49 12.26
C THR A 33 -3.47 1.38 11.37
N VAL A 34 -3.56 0.62 10.28
CA VAL A 34 -2.45 0.35 9.37
C VAL A 34 -2.81 0.77 7.95
N LEU A 35 -1.87 1.37 7.23
CA LEU A 35 -1.97 1.61 5.79
C LEU A 35 -0.90 0.81 5.06
N LEU A 36 -1.29 0.17 3.94
CA LEU A 36 -0.37 -0.26 2.89
C LEU A 36 -0.37 0.83 1.83
N ASP A 37 0.78 1.44 1.65
CA ASP A 37 1.01 2.64 0.86
C ASP A 37 0.19 3.87 1.30
N CYS A 38 0.69 5.03 0.90
CA CYS A 38 0.09 6.31 1.17
C CYS A 38 0.43 7.27 0.01
N GLY A 39 -0.23 7.11 -1.11
CA GLY A 39 -0.06 7.96 -2.29
C GLY A 39 -0.49 9.41 -2.05
N ALA A 40 -0.12 10.33 -2.93
CA ALA A 40 -0.33 11.76 -2.73
C ALA A 40 -1.81 12.16 -2.54
N THR A 41 -2.76 11.34 -3.01
CA THR A 41 -4.20 11.59 -2.83
C THR A 41 -4.81 10.88 -1.62
N SER A 42 -4.01 10.09 -0.87
CA SER A 42 -4.49 9.21 0.20
C SER A 42 -5.22 9.95 1.32
N LEU A 43 -4.75 11.15 1.71
CA LEU A 43 -5.42 11.90 2.78
C LEU A 43 -6.87 12.26 2.42
N THR A 44 -7.12 12.62 1.16
CA THR A 44 -8.47 12.91 0.65
C THR A 44 -9.30 11.62 0.58
N ALA A 45 -8.71 10.54 0.07
CA ALA A 45 -9.35 9.24 -0.02
C ALA A 45 -9.81 8.71 1.36
N LEU A 46 -8.92 8.76 2.36
CA LEU A 46 -9.22 8.34 3.74
C LEU A 46 -10.37 9.15 4.34
N ARG A 47 -10.40 10.47 4.10
CA ARG A 47 -11.50 11.34 4.57
C ARG A 47 -12.83 11.03 3.90
N GLN A 48 -12.83 10.72 2.61
CA GLN A 48 -14.05 10.30 1.91
C GLN A 48 -14.61 8.97 2.43
N GLN A 49 -13.74 8.11 2.95
CA GLN A 49 -14.12 6.84 3.60
C GLN A 49 -14.35 6.98 5.12
N GLU A 50 -14.39 8.23 5.63
CA GLU A 50 -14.60 8.54 7.06
C GLU A 50 -13.56 7.86 7.99
N ILE A 51 -12.37 7.53 7.47
CA ILE A 51 -11.27 6.95 8.24
C ILE A 51 -10.56 8.06 9.00
N ASP A 52 -10.50 7.92 10.33
CA ASP A 52 -9.75 8.86 11.18
C ASP A 52 -8.24 8.66 11.00
N THR A 53 -7.59 9.62 10.36
CA THR A 53 -6.15 9.60 10.12
C THR A 53 -5.32 9.62 11.40
N ASN A 54 -5.88 10.10 12.53
CA ASN A 54 -5.23 10.02 13.84
C ASN A 54 -5.27 8.63 14.47
N ALA A 55 -6.14 7.73 13.99
CA ALA A 55 -6.15 6.33 14.43
C ALA A 55 -5.05 5.50 13.75
N VAL A 56 -4.59 5.92 12.57
CA VAL A 56 -3.50 5.24 11.84
C VAL A 56 -2.20 5.42 12.60
N ASP A 57 -1.58 4.35 13.05
CA ASP A 57 -0.30 4.35 13.77
C ASP A 57 0.86 3.74 12.97
N THR A 58 0.55 3.00 11.89
CA THR A 58 1.54 2.36 11.04
C THR A 58 1.24 2.58 9.56
N VAL A 59 2.23 2.98 8.80
CA VAL A 59 2.19 3.00 7.32
C VAL A 59 3.30 2.13 6.79
N ILE A 60 2.95 1.16 5.95
CA ILE A 60 3.89 0.21 5.34
C ILE A 60 3.98 0.54 3.86
N VAL A 61 5.13 1.00 3.42
CA VAL A 61 5.39 1.49 2.05
C VAL A 61 6.06 0.41 1.22
N SER A 62 5.47 0.09 0.09
CA SER A 62 6.01 -0.89 -0.86
C SER A 62 7.25 -0.35 -1.59
N HIS A 63 7.19 0.88 -2.05
CA HIS A 63 8.28 1.56 -2.75
C HIS A 63 8.10 3.09 -2.72
N LEU A 64 9.11 3.85 -3.20
CA LEU A 64 9.21 5.30 -2.99
C LEU A 64 8.73 6.16 -4.18
N HIS A 65 7.81 5.69 -5.01
CA HIS A 65 7.12 6.55 -5.98
C HIS A 65 6.03 7.40 -5.31
N GLY A 66 5.71 8.56 -5.89
CA GLY A 66 4.82 9.54 -5.29
C GLY A 66 3.38 9.05 -5.09
N ASP A 67 2.91 8.14 -5.90
CA ASP A 67 1.59 7.52 -5.84
C ASP A 67 1.47 6.41 -4.78
N HIS A 68 2.59 6.04 -4.13
CA HIS A 68 2.65 5.07 -3.03
C HIS A 68 3.15 5.68 -1.72
N PHE A 69 3.92 6.75 -1.80
CA PHE A 69 4.62 7.39 -0.68
C PHE A 69 4.22 8.85 -0.47
N GLY A 70 3.84 9.56 -1.54
CA GLY A 70 3.73 11.03 -1.57
C GLY A 70 2.67 11.64 -0.65
N GLY A 71 1.78 10.84 -0.07
CA GLY A 71 0.80 11.25 0.93
C GLY A 71 1.36 11.36 2.35
N LEU A 72 2.51 10.74 2.64
CA LEU A 72 3.10 10.75 3.99
C LEU A 72 3.37 12.15 4.54
N PRO A 73 3.97 13.11 3.79
CA PRO A 73 4.12 14.48 4.27
C PRO A 73 2.81 15.12 4.70
N PHE A 74 1.74 14.91 3.92
CA PHE A 74 0.41 15.43 4.24
C PHE A 74 -0.19 14.74 5.47
N LEU A 75 -0.01 13.43 5.63
CA LEU A 75 -0.48 12.68 6.80
C LEU A 75 0.20 13.16 8.09
N VAL A 76 1.53 13.39 8.05
CA VAL A 76 2.30 13.92 9.17
C VAL A 76 1.84 15.33 9.54
N LEU A 77 1.64 16.21 8.56
CA LEU A 77 1.15 17.57 8.79
C LEU A 77 -0.29 17.59 9.29
N ASP A 78 -1.18 16.80 8.71
CA ASP A 78 -2.57 16.66 9.19
C ASP A 78 -2.60 16.27 10.68
N GLY A 79 -1.79 15.29 11.06
CA GLY A 79 -1.64 14.88 12.45
C GLY A 79 -1.19 16.03 13.37
N GLN A 80 -0.26 16.88 12.92
CA GLN A 80 0.18 18.05 13.67
C GLN A 80 -0.98 19.04 13.92
N PHE A 81 -1.75 19.37 12.87
CA PHE A 81 -2.86 20.30 12.97
C PHE A 81 -4.07 19.72 13.70
N ARG A 82 -4.30 18.43 13.57
CA ARG A 82 -5.37 17.70 14.31
C ARG A 82 -4.96 17.25 15.70
N ARG A 83 -3.82 17.75 16.22
CA ARG A 83 -3.32 17.51 17.57
C ARG A 83 -3.12 16.03 17.90
N ARG A 84 -2.67 15.25 16.94
CA ARG A 84 -2.27 13.85 17.13
C ARG A 84 -1.29 13.72 18.27
N THR A 85 -1.46 12.69 19.10
CA THR A 85 -0.56 12.34 20.21
C THR A 85 0.01 10.92 20.10
N ARG A 86 -0.57 10.07 19.26
CA ARG A 86 -0.06 8.73 18.98
C ARG A 86 1.11 8.83 18.00
N ASP A 87 2.19 8.13 18.27
CA ASP A 87 3.32 8.05 17.36
C ASP A 87 2.90 7.43 16.01
N LEU A 88 3.63 7.76 14.97
CA LEU A 88 3.48 7.20 13.63
C LEU A 88 4.73 6.39 13.30
N THR A 89 4.56 5.11 13.01
CA THR A 89 5.61 4.26 12.48
C THR A 89 5.46 4.18 10.96
N VAL A 90 6.52 4.48 10.23
CA VAL A 90 6.60 4.30 8.78
C VAL A 90 7.59 3.17 8.52
N VAL A 91 7.13 2.10 7.89
CA VAL A 91 7.96 0.98 7.47
C VAL A 91 8.12 1.07 5.96
N GLY A 92 9.34 1.06 5.45
CA GLY A 92 9.55 1.24 4.01
C GLY A 92 10.91 0.77 3.52
N PRO A 93 11.19 0.90 2.23
CA PRO A 93 12.48 0.58 1.64
C PRO A 93 13.63 1.39 2.24
N ALA A 94 14.86 0.94 2.01
CA ALA A 94 16.05 1.73 2.33
C ALA A 94 15.97 3.14 1.71
N GLY A 95 16.29 4.15 2.51
CA GLY A 95 16.20 5.57 2.11
C GLY A 95 14.84 6.24 2.37
N THR A 96 13.89 5.55 2.99
CA THR A 96 12.56 6.10 3.31
C THR A 96 12.66 7.34 4.23
N GLN A 97 13.54 7.34 5.24
CA GLN A 97 13.73 8.47 6.13
C GLN A 97 14.15 9.73 5.36
N ASP A 98 15.23 9.61 4.59
CA ASP A 98 15.79 10.73 3.83
C ASP A 98 14.78 11.28 2.80
N ARG A 99 14.06 10.37 2.12
CA ARG A 99 13.03 10.73 1.14
C ARG A 99 11.86 11.46 1.78
N LEU A 100 11.43 11.02 2.97
CA LEU A 100 10.35 11.69 3.72
C LEU A 100 10.77 13.11 4.12
N GLU A 101 11.96 13.27 4.71
CA GLU A 101 12.48 14.59 5.11
C GLU A 101 12.63 15.52 3.91
N GLN A 102 13.24 15.06 2.81
CA GLN A 102 13.38 15.84 1.58
C GLN A 102 12.04 16.27 1.01
N THR A 103 11.06 15.38 0.99
CA THR A 103 9.74 15.68 0.45
C THR A 103 9.00 16.66 1.36
N MET A 104 9.10 16.50 2.67
CA MET A 104 8.52 17.45 3.63
C MET A 104 9.12 18.85 3.45
N GLU A 105 10.45 18.96 3.32
CA GLU A 105 11.12 20.24 3.09
C GLU A 105 10.76 20.87 1.74
N ALA A 106 10.63 20.05 0.70
CA ALA A 106 10.24 20.53 -0.64
C ALA A 106 8.83 21.09 -0.67
N LEU A 107 7.88 20.46 0.04
CA LEU A 107 6.48 20.86 0.07
C LEU A 107 6.19 21.95 1.13
N TYR A 108 6.81 21.85 2.29
CA TYR A 108 6.58 22.73 3.45
C TYR A 108 7.92 22.96 4.19
N PRO A 109 8.71 23.96 3.77
CA PRO A 109 10.02 24.23 4.37
C PRO A 109 9.98 24.36 5.89
N GLY A 110 10.88 23.66 6.59
CA GLY A 110 10.96 23.58 8.04
C GLY A 110 10.03 22.53 8.67
N SER A 111 9.23 21.82 7.87
CA SER A 111 8.27 20.86 8.41
C SER A 111 8.92 19.54 8.87
N SER A 112 10.06 19.14 8.32
CA SER A 112 10.75 17.91 8.73
C SER A 112 11.23 17.98 10.19
N THR A 113 11.67 19.14 10.63
CA THR A 113 12.24 19.41 11.96
C THR A 113 11.25 20.05 12.94
N ALA A 114 10.01 20.33 12.51
CA ALA A 114 9.00 20.95 13.37
C ALA A 114 8.70 20.10 14.62
N GLN A 115 8.60 20.75 15.78
CA GLN A 115 8.20 20.07 17.00
C GLN A 115 6.72 19.64 16.94
N ARG A 116 6.46 18.36 17.18
CA ARG A 116 5.14 17.75 17.18
C ARG A 116 4.82 17.12 18.53
N ARG A 117 3.55 16.86 18.80
CA ARG A 117 3.09 16.13 19.99
C ARG A 117 3.25 14.61 19.85
N PHE A 118 3.70 14.13 18.71
CA PHE A 118 3.92 12.73 18.39
C PHE A 118 5.24 12.55 17.65
N GLY A 119 5.83 11.36 17.80
CA GLY A 119 7.01 10.95 17.05
C GLY A 119 6.65 10.40 15.67
N VAL A 120 7.56 10.56 14.72
CA VAL A 120 7.55 9.82 13.46
C VAL A 120 8.81 8.95 13.44
N ARG A 121 8.62 7.64 13.45
CA ARG A 121 9.71 6.66 13.43
C ARG A 121 9.71 5.94 12.09
N VAL A 122 10.85 5.90 11.42
CA VAL A 122 11.04 5.10 10.20
C VAL A 122 11.80 3.82 10.53
N VAL A 123 11.32 2.71 9.96
CA VAL A 123 11.94 1.39 10.03
C VAL A 123 12.12 0.89 8.60
N GLU A 124 13.32 0.46 8.24
CA GLU A 124 13.58 -0.02 6.88
C GLU A 124 13.29 -1.52 6.73
N HIS A 125 12.70 -1.89 5.60
CA HIS A 125 12.52 -3.27 5.19
C HIS A 125 13.87 -3.97 5.01
N LEU A 126 13.89 -5.25 5.38
CA LEU A 126 14.97 -6.17 5.01
C LEU A 126 14.34 -7.36 4.29
N GLU A 127 14.80 -7.62 3.07
CA GLU A 127 14.31 -8.70 2.20
C GLU A 127 14.07 -10.01 2.97
N ARG A 128 12.83 -10.52 2.91
CA ARG A 128 12.37 -11.76 3.57
C ARG A 128 12.55 -11.80 5.10
N ARG A 129 12.82 -10.67 5.74
CA ARG A 129 12.86 -10.60 7.21
C ARG A 129 11.55 -10.06 7.74
N THR A 130 10.85 -10.91 8.47
CA THR A 130 9.60 -10.51 9.13
C THR A 130 9.90 -9.49 10.24
N LEU A 131 9.18 -8.38 10.18
CA LEU A 131 9.13 -7.36 11.22
C LEU A 131 7.87 -7.56 12.05
N GLU A 132 8.02 -7.62 13.37
CA GLU A 132 6.90 -7.69 14.33
C GLU A 132 6.55 -6.25 14.77
N LEU A 133 5.29 -5.87 14.62
CA LEU A 133 4.75 -4.54 14.97
C LEU A 133 3.38 -4.70 15.62
N ASP A 134 3.29 -4.50 16.93
CA ASP A 134 2.02 -4.43 17.69
C ASP A 134 0.93 -5.46 17.26
N GLY A 135 1.35 -6.73 17.11
CA GLY A 135 0.46 -7.83 16.69
C GLY A 135 0.37 -8.02 15.17
N LEU A 136 1.08 -7.22 14.39
CA LEU A 136 1.27 -7.41 12.96
C LEU A 136 2.60 -8.09 12.68
N ARG A 137 2.63 -8.92 11.66
CA ARG A 137 3.86 -9.47 11.08
C ARG A 137 3.95 -9.02 9.63
N VAL A 138 4.99 -8.26 9.31
CA VAL A 138 5.21 -7.71 7.97
C VAL A 138 6.43 -8.39 7.36
N THR A 139 6.26 -9.07 6.23
CA THR A 139 7.35 -9.72 5.49
C THR A 139 7.45 -9.11 4.09
N PRO A 140 8.54 -8.39 3.76
CA PRO A 140 8.78 -7.85 2.44
C PRO A 140 9.44 -8.89 1.53
N PHE A 141 9.07 -8.87 0.24
CA PHE A 141 9.64 -9.68 -0.82
C PHE A 141 10.08 -8.76 -1.95
N GLU A 142 11.37 -8.67 -2.22
CA GLU A 142 11.88 -7.77 -3.25
C GLU A 142 11.34 -8.14 -4.63
N VAL A 143 10.91 -7.12 -5.38
CA VAL A 143 10.28 -7.24 -6.69
C VAL A 143 10.96 -6.34 -7.73
N ARG A 144 10.52 -6.40 -8.98
CA ARG A 144 11.15 -5.69 -10.10
C ARG A 144 10.41 -4.42 -10.46
N HIS A 145 10.82 -3.31 -9.85
CA HIS A 145 10.28 -1.99 -10.19
C HIS A 145 11.36 -0.90 -10.04
N ALA A 146 11.41 0.03 -10.97
CA ALA A 146 12.47 1.05 -11.02
C ALA A 146 12.06 2.30 -10.23
N SER A 147 12.06 2.23 -8.91
CA SER A 147 11.65 3.33 -8.01
C SER A 147 12.80 4.15 -7.43
N GLY A 148 14.04 3.87 -7.83
CA GLY A 148 15.24 4.53 -7.27
C GLY A 148 15.64 4.03 -5.88
N ALA A 149 14.92 3.04 -5.34
CA ALA A 149 15.16 2.28 -4.13
C ALA A 149 14.64 0.86 -4.35
N PRO A 150 14.94 -0.13 -3.48
CA PRO A 150 14.29 -1.43 -3.57
C PRO A 150 12.77 -1.31 -3.53
N ALA A 151 12.08 -2.12 -4.31
CA ALA A 151 10.63 -2.23 -4.31
C ALA A 151 10.21 -3.60 -3.77
N TYR A 152 9.11 -3.66 -3.02
CA TYR A 152 8.68 -4.86 -2.32
C TYR A 152 7.21 -5.19 -2.55
N ALA A 153 6.93 -6.46 -2.80
CA ALA A 153 5.64 -7.01 -2.42
C ALA A 153 5.63 -7.21 -0.90
N LEU A 154 4.49 -7.01 -0.29
CA LEU A 154 4.31 -7.03 1.16
C LEU A 154 3.35 -8.13 1.56
N ARG A 155 3.72 -8.93 2.57
CA ARG A 155 2.81 -9.83 3.27
C ARG A 155 2.59 -9.30 4.66
N VAL A 156 1.32 -9.19 5.06
CA VAL A 156 0.89 -8.78 6.40
C VAL A 156 0.03 -9.89 7.00
N ASP A 157 0.50 -10.45 8.08
CA ASP A 157 -0.23 -11.46 8.84
C ASP A 157 -0.65 -10.89 10.20
N THR A 158 -1.87 -11.18 10.62
CA THR A 158 -2.42 -10.96 11.96
C THR A 158 -3.01 -12.26 12.48
N PRO A 159 -3.37 -12.38 13.77
CA PRO A 159 -4.10 -13.54 14.26
C PRO A 159 -5.43 -13.81 13.51
N ASP A 160 -6.05 -12.75 12.98
CA ASP A 160 -7.39 -12.77 12.39
C ASP A 160 -7.39 -12.58 10.87
N GLY A 161 -6.30 -12.91 10.19
CA GLY A 161 -6.25 -12.88 8.72
C GLY A 161 -4.91 -12.47 8.14
N SER A 162 -4.76 -12.67 6.85
CA SER A 162 -3.53 -12.43 6.10
C SER A 162 -3.80 -11.74 4.76
N VAL A 163 -2.97 -10.75 4.45
CA VAL A 163 -3.03 -9.97 3.20
C VAL A 163 -1.67 -9.95 2.55
N ALA A 164 -1.62 -10.21 1.23
CA ALA A 164 -0.49 -9.86 0.41
C ALA A 164 -0.84 -8.67 -0.50
N TYR A 165 0.15 -7.85 -0.79
CA TYR A 165 0.06 -6.73 -1.71
C TYR A 165 1.29 -6.71 -2.61
N SER A 166 1.10 -6.63 -3.93
CA SER A 166 2.21 -6.72 -4.89
C SER A 166 3.15 -5.51 -4.87
N GLY A 167 2.67 -4.32 -4.43
CA GLY A 167 3.27 -3.07 -4.87
C GLY A 167 3.22 -2.98 -6.40
N ASP A 168 4.10 -2.19 -6.97
CA ASP A 168 4.32 -2.13 -8.41
C ASP A 168 5.50 -3.04 -8.80
N THR A 169 5.33 -3.84 -9.84
CA THR A 169 6.36 -4.81 -10.25
C THR A 169 6.09 -5.42 -11.62
N GLU A 170 7.11 -5.82 -12.36
CA GLU A 170 6.96 -6.86 -13.37
C GLU A 170 6.63 -8.21 -12.69
N TRP A 171 6.08 -9.16 -13.43
CA TRP A 171 5.90 -10.50 -12.86
C TRP A 171 7.22 -11.08 -12.34
N THR A 172 7.19 -11.57 -11.12
CA THR A 172 8.30 -12.29 -10.47
C THR A 172 7.74 -13.38 -9.55
N ASP A 173 8.47 -14.46 -9.36
CA ASP A 173 8.04 -15.56 -8.48
C ASP A 173 8.01 -15.15 -6.99
N ALA A 174 8.61 -14.00 -6.62
CA ALA A 174 8.43 -13.39 -5.30
C ALA A 174 6.95 -13.09 -4.97
N LEU A 175 6.11 -12.86 -5.99
CA LEU A 175 4.67 -12.68 -5.81
C LEU A 175 3.98 -13.96 -5.37
N LEU A 176 4.47 -15.13 -5.79
CA LEU A 176 3.97 -16.43 -5.32
C LEU A 176 4.29 -16.63 -3.85
N ASP A 177 5.54 -16.30 -3.45
CA ASP A 177 5.98 -16.43 -2.07
C ASP A 177 5.20 -15.48 -1.13
N ALA A 178 4.99 -14.23 -1.57
CA ALA A 178 4.21 -13.27 -0.80
C ALA A 178 2.73 -13.69 -0.65
N ALA A 179 2.15 -14.24 -1.72
CA ALA A 179 0.74 -14.60 -1.79
C ALA A 179 0.43 -16.02 -1.28
N ASP A 180 1.45 -16.76 -0.82
CA ASP A 180 1.27 -18.16 -0.43
C ASP A 180 0.28 -18.32 0.72
N GLY A 181 -0.88 -18.91 0.41
CA GLY A 181 -1.94 -19.25 1.36
C GLY A 181 -2.60 -18.05 2.06
N VAL A 182 -2.40 -16.80 1.60
CA VAL A 182 -3.05 -15.63 2.21
C VAL A 182 -4.55 -15.60 1.91
N ASP A 183 -5.30 -14.92 2.77
CA ASP A 183 -6.76 -14.75 2.58
C ASP A 183 -7.07 -13.81 1.42
N LEU A 184 -6.27 -12.75 1.25
CA LEU A 184 -6.42 -11.78 0.17
C LEU A 184 -5.07 -11.42 -0.44
N PHE A 185 -4.97 -11.50 -1.76
CA PHE A 185 -3.86 -10.93 -2.52
C PHE A 185 -4.35 -9.75 -3.36
N LEU A 186 -3.92 -8.54 -3.01
CA LEU A 186 -4.08 -7.35 -3.83
C LEU A 186 -2.91 -7.27 -4.79
N CYS A 187 -3.17 -7.48 -6.07
CA CYS A 187 -2.15 -7.49 -7.11
C CYS A 187 -2.40 -6.35 -8.09
N GLU A 188 -1.35 -5.63 -8.49
CA GLU A 188 -1.51 -4.73 -9.60
C GLU A 188 -1.89 -5.52 -10.88
N GLY A 189 -2.70 -4.89 -11.72
CA GLY A 189 -3.04 -5.36 -13.06
C GLY A 189 -2.93 -4.20 -14.03
N TYR A 190 -1.72 -3.60 -14.10
CA TYR A 190 -1.53 -2.28 -14.66
C TYR A 190 -1.96 -2.18 -16.12
N SER A 191 -1.63 -3.16 -16.97
CA SER A 191 -1.86 -3.09 -18.41
C SER A 191 -2.56 -4.32 -18.94
N ALA A 192 -3.33 -4.16 -20.01
CA ALA A 192 -3.91 -5.28 -20.77
C ALA A 192 -2.86 -6.10 -21.51
N ALA A 193 -1.74 -5.47 -21.91
CA ALA A 193 -0.66 -6.08 -22.68
C ALA A 193 0.69 -5.84 -21.99
N PRO A 194 1.73 -6.62 -22.34
CA PRO A 194 3.05 -6.53 -21.72
C PRO A 194 3.59 -5.10 -21.67
N VAL A 195 4.01 -4.68 -20.50
CA VAL A 195 4.60 -3.39 -20.22
C VAL A 195 5.76 -3.55 -19.27
N ARG A 196 6.79 -2.73 -19.43
CA ARG A 196 7.94 -2.76 -18.56
C ARG A 196 7.60 -2.21 -17.17
N TRP A 197 8.15 -2.82 -16.14
CA TRP A 197 8.06 -2.41 -14.72
C TRP A 197 6.72 -2.66 -14.03
N HIS A 198 5.72 -3.21 -14.72
CA HIS A 198 4.41 -3.52 -14.15
C HIS A 198 3.90 -4.89 -14.60
N VAL A 199 3.03 -5.49 -13.80
CA VAL A 199 2.31 -6.71 -14.17
C VAL A 199 1.23 -6.37 -15.18
N ASP A 200 1.24 -7.07 -16.30
CA ASP A 200 0.14 -7.09 -17.26
C ASP A 200 -0.83 -8.26 -17.01
N LEU A 201 -2.06 -8.10 -17.49
CA LEU A 201 -3.13 -9.10 -17.30
C LEU A 201 -2.82 -10.44 -17.98
N ASP A 202 -2.08 -10.43 -19.10
CA ASP A 202 -1.67 -11.67 -19.78
C ASP A 202 -0.66 -12.44 -18.93
N ALA A 203 0.35 -11.76 -18.36
CA ALA A 203 1.33 -12.37 -17.47
C ALA A 203 0.63 -12.94 -16.22
N LEU A 204 -0.26 -12.15 -15.60
CA LEU A 204 -1.00 -12.59 -14.41
C LEU A 204 -1.89 -13.79 -14.74
N GLY A 205 -2.57 -13.78 -15.92
CA GLY A 205 -3.38 -14.90 -16.39
C GLY A 205 -2.60 -16.20 -16.54
N ARG A 206 -1.39 -16.13 -17.14
CA ARG A 206 -0.50 -17.30 -17.29
C ARG A 206 -0.05 -17.92 -15.97
N HIS A 207 0.00 -17.15 -14.91
CA HIS A 207 0.49 -17.60 -13.60
C HIS A 207 -0.61 -17.78 -12.56
N ARG A 208 -1.88 -17.49 -12.91
CA ARG A 208 -3.02 -17.52 -11.99
C ARG A 208 -3.16 -18.84 -11.24
N ASP A 209 -2.98 -19.97 -11.93
CA ASP A 209 -3.12 -21.31 -11.32
C ASP A 209 -1.98 -21.65 -10.34
N ARG A 210 -0.91 -20.85 -10.30
CA ARG A 210 0.19 -20.99 -9.34
C ARG A 210 -0.06 -20.23 -8.04
N LEU A 211 -1.01 -19.28 -8.04
CA LEU A 211 -1.37 -18.51 -6.85
C LEU A 211 -2.23 -19.34 -5.93
N THR A 212 -1.85 -19.43 -4.66
CA THR A 212 -2.53 -20.20 -3.61
C THR A 212 -3.38 -19.35 -2.67
N CYS A 213 -3.43 -18.03 -2.91
CA CYS A 213 -4.29 -17.12 -2.15
C CYS A 213 -5.77 -17.49 -2.29
N ARG A 214 -6.55 -17.25 -1.24
CA ARG A 214 -8.01 -17.53 -1.26
C ARG A 214 -8.76 -16.59 -2.21
N GLN A 215 -8.38 -15.31 -2.22
CA GLN A 215 -8.96 -14.28 -3.07
C GLN A 215 -7.87 -13.46 -3.73
N LEU A 216 -7.98 -13.25 -5.06
CA LEU A 216 -7.16 -12.33 -5.84
C LEU A 216 -7.99 -11.11 -6.23
N LEU A 217 -7.48 -9.92 -5.95
CA LEU A 217 -8.14 -8.65 -6.26
C LEU A 217 -7.18 -7.74 -7.01
N LEU A 218 -7.56 -7.30 -8.20
CA LEU A 218 -6.76 -6.40 -9.02
C LEU A 218 -6.86 -4.97 -8.53
N THR A 219 -5.75 -4.26 -8.53
CA THR A 219 -5.64 -2.83 -8.23
C THR A 219 -4.66 -2.17 -9.19
N HIS A 220 -4.49 -0.85 -9.11
CA HIS A 220 -3.49 -0.09 -9.86
C HIS A 220 -3.64 -0.22 -11.39
N LEU A 221 -4.89 -0.23 -11.91
CA LEU A 221 -5.18 -0.41 -13.32
C LEU A 221 -5.01 0.90 -14.10
N SER A 222 -4.23 0.85 -15.18
CA SER A 222 -4.11 1.94 -16.16
C SER A 222 -5.37 2.10 -17.03
N PRO A 223 -5.49 3.16 -17.82
CA PRO A 223 -6.60 3.33 -18.76
C PRO A 223 -6.76 2.14 -19.71
N SER A 224 -5.65 1.53 -20.16
CA SER A 224 -5.69 0.39 -21.08
C SER A 224 -6.26 -0.86 -20.41
N ALA A 225 -5.90 -1.13 -19.15
CA ALA A 225 -6.46 -2.24 -18.40
C ALA A 225 -7.94 -2.01 -18.08
N LEU A 226 -8.32 -0.79 -17.67
CA LEU A 226 -9.71 -0.43 -17.40
C LEU A 226 -10.64 -0.51 -18.62
N ALA A 227 -10.08 -0.32 -19.81
CA ALA A 227 -10.82 -0.44 -21.08
C ALA A 227 -10.84 -1.86 -21.68
N SER A 228 -10.09 -2.79 -21.08
CA SER A 228 -10.01 -4.18 -21.54
C SER A 228 -11.15 -5.04 -21.01
N ASP A 229 -11.26 -6.28 -21.51
CA ASP A 229 -12.18 -7.27 -20.96
C ASP A 229 -11.64 -7.79 -19.61
N LEU A 230 -12.29 -7.39 -18.54
CA LEU A 230 -11.96 -7.81 -17.17
C LEU A 230 -12.86 -8.97 -16.68
N THR A 231 -13.57 -9.65 -17.59
CA THR A 231 -14.40 -10.81 -17.24
C THR A 231 -13.55 -11.89 -16.57
N GLY A 232 -14.00 -12.37 -15.42
CA GLY A 232 -13.29 -13.36 -14.60
C GLY A 232 -12.21 -12.79 -13.68
N TRP A 233 -12.01 -11.46 -13.66
CA TRP A 233 -11.18 -10.76 -12.68
C TRP A 233 -12.02 -10.02 -11.65
N SER A 234 -11.67 -10.13 -10.38
CA SER A 234 -12.17 -9.24 -9.34
C SER A 234 -11.31 -7.97 -9.32
N VAL A 235 -11.94 -6.80 -9.38
CA VAL A 235 -11.24 -5.51 -9.46
C VAL A 235 -11.60 -4.64 -8.27
N ALA A 236 -10.60 -4.08 -7.62
CA ALA A 236 -10.77 -3.13 -6.55
C ALA A 236 -11.37 -1.81 -7.08
N HIS A 237 -12.08 -1.13 -6.23
CA HIS A 237 -12.53 0.25 -6.42
C HIS A 237 -12.38 1.02 -5.10
N ASP A 238 -12.33 2.33 -5.20
CA ASP A 238 -12.27 3.19 -4.01
C ASP A 238 -13.50 2.96 -3.13
N GLY A 239 -13.28 2.77 -1.84
CA GLY A 239 -14.32 2.47 -0.88
C GLY A 239 -14.75 1.00 -0.78
N LEU A 240 -14.08 0.07 -1.45
CA LEU A 240 -14.33 -1.35 -1.28
C LEU A 240 -13.91 -1.81 0.12
N HIS A 241 -14.82 -2.50 0.81
CA HIS A 241 -14.57 -3.12 2.11
C HIS A 241 -14.64 -4.65 2.01
N LEU A 242 -13.69 -5.34 2.62
CA LEU A 242 -13.63 -6.80 2.68
C LEU A 242 -13.36 -7.21 4.13
N ASP A 243 -14.22 -8.07 4.69
CA ASP A 243 -13.97 -8.73 5.97
C ASP A 243 -13.35 -10.10 5.68
N LEU A 244 -12.12 -10.29 6.13
CA LEU A 244 -11.40 -11.56 6.03
C LEU A 244 -11.78 -12.46 7.22
N PRO A 245 -11.73 -13.79 7.04
CA PRO A 245 -12.10 -14.74 8.09
C PRO A 245 -11.21 -14.67 9.32
#